data_6efcdab809fb43d9815358d5fd034a02
#
_entry.id   6efcdab809fb43d9815358d5fd034a02
#
_cell.length_a   1.000
_cell.length_b   1.000
_cell.length_c   1.000
_cell.angle_alpha   90.00
_cell.angle_beta   90.00
_cell.angle_gamma   90.00
#
_symmetry.space_group_name_H-M   'P 1'
#
loop_
_entity.id
_entity.type
_entity.pdbx_description
1 polymer ?
#
loop_
_entity_poly.entity_id
_entity_poly.type
_entity_poly.pdbx_seq_one_letter_code
_entity_poly.pdbx_strand_id
1 'polypeptide(L)'
;MKTKLIITLSLLSVVLFSCKKESADEKEGPGDKPVAGTSPYINKIYEFKQAPGQFTNDLVKTDILIGNGGNGLVSLGGYGGYIVFGFDHSISNATGVDLGIYGNPLIGVDMEFSEPGIVSVMQDVNKNGLPDDVWHELAGSEYNAATTIKNYKITYYRPAKLTDDVRWTDNQGKEGLVLRNQFHEQDYFPSWATTNEISFTGTLLKNTLTPGDIITNKPFAAGYADNGSSEYIALQESLGRGYNTFDFDSAVDANGKKVNLAAVDFVKVYTGQNSNGNPFSPDNNNERSRYLGEISTEFGGAVDLKLLKK
;
A
#
# COMPACT_ATOMS: atom_id res chain seq x y z
N MET A 1 -25.80 -50.18 -83.59
CA MET A 1 -24.58 -49.66 -82.95
C MET A 1 -24.97 -48.89 -81.69
N LYS A 2 -24.70 -49.41 -80.51
CA LYS A 2 -25.05 -48.82 -79.25
C LYS A 2 -23.78 -48.27 -78.61
N THR A 3 -23.67 -46.94 -78.50
CA THR A 3 -22.53 -46.27 -77.88
C THR A 3 -22.84 -46.09 -76.38
N LYS A 4 -22.03 -46.70 -75.54
CA LYS A 4 -22.14 -46.56 -74.09
C LYS A 4 -21.41 -45.31 -73.68
N LEU A 5 -22.14 -44.40 -73.00
CA LEU A 5 -21.63 -43.18 -72.30
C LEU A 5 -21.16 -43.54 -70.90
N ILE A 6 -19.87 -43.45 -70.65
CA ILE A 6 -19.31 -43.63 -69.28
C ILE A 6 -19.24 -42.25 -68.65
N ILE A 7 -20.04 -42.07 -67.59
CA ILE A 7 -19.98 -40.88 -66.74
C ILE A 7 -19.03 -41.14 -65.57
N THR A 8 -17.88 -40.47 -65.64
CA THR A 8 -16.91 -40.49 -64.55
C THR A 8 -17.34 -39.46 -63.47
N LEU A 9 -17.71 -39.94 -62.30
CA LEU A 9 -18.10 -39.12 -61.15
C LEU A 9 -16.82 -38.73 -60.39
N SER A 10 -16.33 -37.49 -60.54
CA SER A 10 -15.21 -36.95 -59.75
C SER A 10 -15.77 -36.48 -58.40
N LEU A 11 -15.32 -37.15 -57.34
CA LEU A 11 -15.60 -36.76 -55.93
C LEU A 11 -14.72 -35.54 -55.61
N LEU A 12 -15.33 -34.36 -55.44
CA LEU A 12 -14.69 -33.13 -54.98
C LEU A 12 -14.72 -33.14 -53.45
N SER A 13 -13.57 -33.48 -52.84
CA SER A 13 -13.39 -33.40 -51.38
C SER A 13 -13.27 -31.94 -50.97
N VAL A 14 -14.31 -31.38 -50.41
CA VAL A 14 -14.28 -30.08 -49.76
C VAL A 14 -13.61 -30.24 -48.39
N VAL A 15 -12.35 -29.81 -48.31
CA VAL A 15 -11.63 -29.67 -47.05
C VAL A 15 -12.14 -28.38 -46.39
N LEU A 16 -13.01 -28.52 -45.41
CA LEU A 16 -13.39 -27.41 -44.52
C LEU A 16 -12.20 -27.09 -43.61
N PHE A 17 -11.42 -26.06 -43.94
CA PHE A 17 -10.55 -25.43 -42.98
C PHE A 17 -11.41 -24.73 -41.92
N SER A 18 -11.59 -25.38 -40.80
CA SER A 18 -12.07 -24.74 -39.56
C SER A 18 -10.95 -23.82 -39.06
N CYS A 19 -11.03 -22.54 -39.35
CA CYS A 19 -10.26 -21.54 -38.63
C CYS A 19 -10.72 -21.57 -37.17
N LYS A 20 -10.03 -22.31 -36.31
CA LYS A 20 -10.03 -22.09 -34.90
C LYS A 20 -9.49 -20.66 -34.68
N LYS A 21 -10.35 -19.78 -34.25
CA LYS A 21 -9.97 -18.47 -33.70
C LYS A 21 -9.12 -18.80 -32.46
N GLU A 22 -7.78 -18.66 -32.56
CA GLU A 22 -6.92 -18.67 -31.40
C GLU A 22 -7.37 -17.49 -30.55
N SER A 23 -7.98 -17.82 -29.41
CA SER A 23 -8.11 -16.90 -28.30
C SER A 23 -6.68 -16.50 -27.93
N ALA A 24 -6.41 -15.20 -27.85
CA ALA A 24 -5.16 -14.70 -27.34
C ALA A 24 -4.88 -15.43 -26.02
N ASP A 25 -3.79 -16.19 -25.99
CA ASP A 25 -3.31 -16.81 -24.76
C ASP A 25 -3.10 -15.68 -23.75
N GLU A 26 -3.93 -15.67 -22.71
CA GLU A 26 -3.61 -14.95 -21.48
C GLU A 26 -2.23 -15.48 -21.07
N LYS A 27 -1.26 -14.59 -20.96
CA LYS A 27 0.05 -14.92 -20.40
C LYS A 27 -0.17 -15.22 -18.92
N GLU A 28 -0.47 -16.48 -18.60
CA GLU A 28 -0.23 -16.99 -17.25
C GLU A 28 1.29 -16.89 -17.03
N GLY A 29 1.70 -15.93 -16.21
CA GLY A 29 3.07 -15.87 -15.70
C GLY A 29 3.36 -17.15 -14.90
N PRO A 30 4.62 -17.49 -14.63
CA PRO A 30 4.99 -18.65 -13.83
C PRO A 30 4.70 -18.40 -12.33
N GLY A 31 3.52 -17.95 -12.00
CA GLY A 31 2.98 -18.00 -10.64
C GLY A 31 2.38 -19.38 -10.41
N ASP A 32 2.73 -20.06 -9.35
CA ASP A 32 2.10 -21.32 -8.98
C ASP A 32 0.59 -21.10 -8.88
N LYS A 33 -0.19 -21.99 -9.53
CA LYS A 33 -1.65 -21.96 -9.37
C LYS A 33 -1.97 -22.06 -7.89
N PRO A 34 -2.93 -21.27 -7.36
CA PRO A 34 -3.30 -21.38 -5.95
C PRO A 34 -3.57 -22.81 -5.58
N VAL A 35 -2.85 -23.32 -4.60
CA VAL A 35 -3.08 -24.66 -4.05
C VAL A 35 -4.41 -24.64 -3.33
N ALA A 36 -5.23 -25.68 -3.46
CA ALA A 36 -6.51 -25.75 -2.76
C ALA A 36 -6.31 -25.58 -1.24
N GLY A 37 -6.94 -24.55 -0.67
CA GLY A 37 -6.78 -24.18 0.74
C GLY A 37 -5.94 -22.91 0.97
N THR A 38 -5.42 -22.26 -0.08
CA THR A 38 -4.69 -20.98 0.00
C THR A 38 -5.62 -19.87 0.53
N SER A 39 -5.12 -19.11 1.50
CA SER A 39 -5.86 -17.99 2.10
C SER A 39 -5.64 -16.71 1.28
N PRO A 40 -6.69 -15.95 0.95
CA PRO A 40 -6.52 -14.65 0.31
C PRO A 40 -5.94 -13.57 1.23
N TYR A 41 -5.72 -13.86 2.50
CA TYR A 41 -5.33 -12.88 3.51
C TYR A 41 -3.89 -13.06 3.97
N ILE A 42 -3.36 -12.05 4.64
CA ILE A 42 -2.03 -12.06 5.22
C ILE A 42 -1.80 -13.33 6.05
N ASN A 43 -0.69 -13.99 5.81
CA ASN A 43 -0.24 -15.15 6.60
C ASN A 43 0.82 -14.77 7.62
N LYS A 44 1.70 -13.82 7.30
CA LYS A 44 2.84 -13.51 8.15
C LYS A 44 3.18 -12.02 8.12
N ILE A 45 3.49 -11.48 9.29
CA ILE A 45 4.14 -10.19 9.46
C ILE A 45 5.64 -10.45 9.66
N TYR A 46 6.48 -9.83 8.83
CA TYR A 46 7.94 -9.95 8.88
C TYR A 46 8.58 -8.86 9.71
N GLU A 47 8.08 -7.62 9.54
CA GLU A 47 8.55 -6.45 10.28
C GLU A 47 7.40 -5.52 10.60
N PHE A 48 7.45 -4.88 11.77
CA PHE A 48 6.60 -3.79 12.16
C PHE A 48 7.44 -2.77 12.91
N LYS A 49 7.67 -1.61 12.30
CA LYS A 49 8.52 -0.55 12.82
C LYS A 49 7.76 0.76 12.77
N GLN A 50 7.05 1.07 13.85
CA GLN A 50 6.36 2.35 13.98
C GLN A 50 7.38 3.50 14.00
N ALA A 51 7.04 4.61 13.35
CA ALA A 51 7.67 5.90 13.62
C ALA A 51 7.03 6.56 14.87
N PRO A 52 7.61 7.62 15.43
CA PRO A 52 6.99 8.36 16.54
C PRO A 52 5.59 8.85 16.18
N GLY A 53 4.65 8.66 17.12
CA GLY A 53 3.26 9.06 16.91
C GLY A 53 2.32 8.74 18.08
N GLN A 54 1.09 9.23 17.97
CA GLN A 54 0.08 9.15 19.02
C GLN A 54 -0.39 7.73 19.36
N PHE A 55 -0.22 6.77 18.42
CA PHE A 55 -0.54 5.36 18.65
C PHE A 55 0.71 4.47 18.71
N THR A 56 1.90 5.08 18.75
CA THR A 56 3.16 4.36 18.91
C THR A 56 3.24 3.76 20.31
N ASN A 57 3.75 2.52 20.41
CA ASN A 57 3.82 1.73 21.64
C ASN A 57 2.46 1.30 22.22
N ASP A 58 1.37 1.51 21.53
CA ASP A 58 0.10 0.90 21.92
C ASP A 58 0.21 -0.64 21.94
N LEU A 59 -0.55 -1.27 22.84
CA LEU A 59 -0.49 -2.72 23.06
C LEU A 59 -1.11 -3.55 21.92
N VAL A 60 -1.45 -2.94 20.80
CA VAL A 60 -2.05 -3.64 19.65
C VAL A 60 -1.02 -4.55 19.03
N LYS A 61 -1.32 -5.85 19.01
CA LYS A 61 -0.47 -6.87 18.39
C LYS A 61 -0.81 -7.01 16.92
N THR A 62 0.21 -7.16 16.08
CA THR A 62 0.04 -7.39 14.64
C THR A 62 -0.63 -8.72 14.29
N ASP A 63 -0.74 -9.66 15.24
CA ASP A 63 -1.44 -10.94 15.05
C ASP A 63 -2.90 -10.78 14.61
N ILE A 64 -3.54 -9.65 14.98
CA ILE A 64 -4.91 -9.34 14.55
C ILE A 64 -5.06 -9.17 13.05
N LEU A 65 -3.96 -8.97 12.31
CA LEU A 65 -3.94 -8.78 10.87
C LEU A 65 -3.86 -10.10 10.09
N ILE A 66 -3.49 -11.20 10.76
CA ILE A 66 -3.25 -12.50 10.13
C ILE A 66 -4.56 -13.23 9.89
N GLY A 67 -4.74 -13.77 8.67
CA GLY A 67 -5.89 -14.59 8.28
C GLY A 67 -7.22 -13.84 8.25
N ASN A 68 -7.19 -12.53 8.37
CA ASN A 68 -8.38 -11.75 8.58
C ASN A 68 -8.41 -10.52 7.67
N GLY A 69 -9.37 -10.47 6.78
CA GLY A 69 -9.59 -9.32 5.91
C GLY A 69 -10.11 -8.13 6.70
N GLY A 70 -9.15 -7.37 7.33
CA GLY A 70 -9.41 -6.03 7.79
C GLY A 70 -10.26 -5.89 9.05
N ASN A 71 -10.31 -6.84 9.96
CA ASN A 71 -10.91 -6.65 11.29
C ASN A 71 -9.90 -6.21 12.35
N GLY A 72 -8.64 -6.02 11.95
CA GLY A 72 -7.61 -5.41 12.74
C GLY A 72 -7.29 -3.99 12.27
N LEU A 73 -6.64 -3.21 13.10
CA LEU A 73 -6.11 -1.91 12.75
C LEU A 73 -4.84 -1.66 13.55
N VAL A 74 -3.76 -1.28 12.87
CA VAL A 74 -2.52 -0.84 13.50
C VAL A 74 -2.08 0.49 12.89
N SER A 75 -1.59 1.40 13.72
CA SER A 75 -1.02 2.66 13.27
C SER A 75 0.47 2.49 12.97
N LEU A 76 0.93 3.03 11.85
CA LEU A 76 2.33 3.01 11.47
C LEU A 76 3.13 4.16 12.12
N GLY A 77 2.44 5.13 12.73
CA GLY A 77 3.03 6.35 13.26
C GLY A 77 3.38 7.35 12.15
N GLY A 78 4.13 8.39 12.48
CA GLY A 78 4.52 9.44 11.54
C GLY A 78 5.30 8.93 10.31
N TYR A 79 5.80 9.85 9.51
CA TYR A 79 6.47 9.51 8.24
C TYR A 79 7.49 8.39 8.36
N GLY A 80 7.36 7.42 7.48
CA GLY A 80 8.32 6.33 7.29
C GLY A 80 8.10 5.13 8.20
N GLY A 81 7.25 5.23 9.25
CA GLY A 81 6.84 4.06 10.01
C GLY A 81 6.17 3.02 9.10
N TYR A 82 6.48 1.74 9.26
CA TYR A 82 6.13 0.73 8.26
C TYR A 82 5.78 -0.64 8.82
N ILE A 83 5.11 -1.40 7.97
CA ILE A 83 4.85 -2.83 8.14
C ILE A 83 5.30 -3.60 6.90
N VAL A 84 5.89 -4.80 7.09
CA VAL A 84 6.22 -5.76 6.03
C VAL A 84 5.48 -7.05 6.29
N PHE A 85 4.75 -7.52 5.28
CA PHE A 85 3.94 -8.72 5.38
C PHE A 85 4.00 -9.55 4.09
N GLY A 86 3.50 -10.78 4.18
CA GLY A 86 3.35 -11.71 3.05
C GLY A 86 2.18 -12.66 3.25
N PHE A 87 1.90 -13.42 2.21
CA PHE A 87 0.83 -14.39 2.11
C PHE A 87 1.40 -15.82 2.24
N ASP A 88 0.55 -16.84 2.23
CA ASP A 88 0.98 -18.25 2.18
C ASP A 88 1.35 -18.70 0.75
N HIS A 89 1.35 -17.77 -0.19
CA HIS A 89 1.66 -17.95 -1.61
C HIS A 89 2.21 -16.64 -2.19
N SER A 90 2.82 -16.73 -3.38
CA SER A 90 3.15 -15.57 -4.20
C SER A 90 1.89 -15.03 -4.89
N ILE A 91 1.61 -13.74 -4.77
CA ILE A 91 0.52 -13.13 -5.53
C ILE A 91 0.98 -12.92 -6.97
N SER A 92 0.31 -13.57 -7.93
CA SER A 92 0.64 -13.43 -9.35
C SER A 92 0.29 -12.03 -9.86
N ASN A 93 1.19 -11.42 -10.64
CA ASN A 93 0.88 -10.22 -11.41
C ASN A 93 0.02 -10.61 -12.62
N ALA A 94 -1.26 -10.33 -12.55
CA ALA A 94 -2.24 -10.64 -13.59
C ALA A 94 -2.90 -9.35 -14.10
N THR A 95 -3.68 -9.44 -15.18
CA THR A 95 -4.39 -8.28 -15.72
C THR A 95 -5.27 -7.59 -14.69
N GLY A 96 -5.09 -6.30 -14.49
CA GLY A 96 -5.83 -5.45 -13.55
C GLY A 96 -5.30 -5.54 -12.12
N VAL A 97 -6.09 -5.07 -11.17
CA VAL A 97 -5.65 -4.97 -9.77
C VAL A 97 -5.43 -6.34 -9.13
N ASP A 98 -4.35 -6.47 -8.37
CA ASP A 98 -3.89 -7.72 -7.76
C ASP A 98 -4.07 -7.73 -6.23
N LEU A 99 -3.82 -6.60 -5.58
CA LEU A 99 -3.78 -6.47 -4.13
C LEU A 99 -4.79 -5.44 -3.64
N GLY A 100 -5.49 -5.75 -2.54
CA GLY A 100 -6.30 -4.81 -1.77
C GLY A 100 -5.68 -4.54 -0.41
N ILE A 101 -5.64 -3.29 0.04
CA ILE A 101 -5.16 -2.90 1.38
C ILE A 101 -6.27 -2.17 2.11
N TYR A 102 -6.62 -2.66 3.29
CA TYR A 102 -7.59 -2.07 4.19
C TYR A 102 -6.95 -0.97 5.04
N GLY A 103 -7.65 0.14 5.17
CA GLY A 103 -7.35 1.26 6.05
C GLY A 103 -8.63 1.74 6.73
N ASN A 104 -8.60 2.95 7.32
CA ASN A 104 -9.77 3.58 7.90
C ASN A 104 -9.91 5.07 7.56
N PRO A 105 -9.66 5.49 6.30
CA PRO A 105 -9.79 6.91 5.97
C PRO A 105 -11.19 7.40 6.33
N LEU A 106 -11.27 8.57 6.97
CA LEU A 106 -12.55 9.19 7.25
C LEU A 106 -13.16 9.72 5.97
N ILE A 107 -14.38 9.27 5.67
CA ILE A 107 -15.13 9.65 4.48
C ILE A 107 -16.43 10.30 4.90
N GLY A 108 -16.67 11.53 4.44
CA GLY A 108 -17.92 12.23 4.72
C GLY A 108 -17.92 13.59 4.04
N VAL A 109 -19.08 14.20 3.96
CA VAL A 109 -19.22 15.57 3.44
C VAL A 109 -18.57 16.52 4.45
N ASP A 110 -17.57 17.26 3.99
CA ASP A 110 -16.80 18.24 4.79
C ASP A 110 -15.99 17.63 5.96
N MET A 111 -15.81 16.31 5.99
CA MET A 111 -15.08 15.60 7.05
C MET A 111 -14.11 14.55 6.49
N GLU A 112 -13.61 14.72 5.29
CA GLU A 112 -12.66 13.78 4.69
C GLU A 112 -11.28 13.87 5.37
N PHE A 113 -10.71 12.70 5.74
CA PHE A 113 -9.36 12.65 6.30
C PHE A 113 -8.67 11.37 5.85
N SER A 114 -7.70 11.53 4.96
CA SER A 114 -6.87 10.44 4.44
C SER A 114 -5.46 10.52 5.02
N GLU A 115 -4.84 9.37 5.24
CA GLU A 115 -3.49 9.29 5.82
C GLU A 115 -2.60 8.41 4.92
N PRO A 116 -2.30 8.90 3.71
CA PRO A 116 -1.85 8.06 2.60
C PRO A 116 -0.53 7.36 2.86
N GLY A 117 -0.56 6.02 2.75
CA GLY A 117 0.60 5.13 2.83
C GLY A 117 1.15 4.78 1.46
N ILE A 118 2.47 4.83 1.35
CA ILE A 118 3.21 4.34 0.17
C ILE A 118 3.30 2.81 0.24
N VAL A 119 3.09 2.16 -0.90
CA VAL A 119 3.19 0.71 -1.02
C VAL A 119 4.39 0.34 -1.87
N SER A 120 5.19 -0.58 -1.38
CA SER A 120 6.29 -1.21 -2.13
C SER A 120 6.15 -2.72 -2.10
N VAL A 121 6.60 -3.37 -3.15
CA VAL A 121 6.51 -4.82 -3.33
C VAL A 121 7.87 -5.41 -3.63
N MET A 122 8.04 -6.69 -3.33
CA MET A 122 9.27 -7.44 -3.56
C MET A 122 8.93 -8.85 -4.04
N GLN A 123 9.65 -9.33 -5.03
CA GLN A 123 9.68 -10.72 -5.41
C GLN A 123 10.86 -11.41 -4.69
N ASP A 124 10.63 -12.58 -4.10
CA ASP A 124 11.67 -13.42 -3.51
C ASP A 124 12.46 -14.12 -4.63
N VAL A 125 13.46 -13.41 -5.16
CA VAL A 125 14.26 -13.89 -6.30
C VAL A 125 15.21 -14.99 -5.88
N ASN A 126 15.76 -14.90 -4.68
CA ASN A 126 16.71 -15.86 -4.14
C ASN A 126 16.02 -17.07 -3.47
N LYS A 127 14.69 -17.04 -3.30
CA LYS A 127 13.81 -18.09 -2.76
C LYS A 127 14.18 -18.52 -1.33
N ASN A 128 14.61 -17.57 -0.51
CA ASN A 128 14.97 -17.83 0.89
C ASN A 128 13.81 -17.57 1.89
N GLY A 129 12.69 -17.03 1.43
CA GLY A 129 11.51 -16.73 2.25
C GLY A 129 11.70 -15.50 3.15
N LEU A 130 12.67 -14.63 2.84
CA LEU A 130 13.00 -13.42 3.60
C LEU A 130 12.85 -12.17 2.71
N PRO A 131 12.41 -11.03 3.28
CA PRO A 131 12.23 -9.78 2.54
C PRO A 131 13.56 -9.03 2.38
N ASP A 132 14.57 -9.66 1.77
CA ASP A 132 15.94 -9.16 1.63
C ASP A 132 16.39 -8.92 0.17
N ASP A 133 15.48 -9.08 -0.78
CA ASP A 133 15.68 -8.73 -2.20
C ASP A 133 15.36 -7.24 -2.48
N VAL A 134 15.13 -6.88 -3.73
CA VAL A 134 14.92 -5.49 -4.15
C VAL A 134 13.46 -5.07 -3.99
N TRP A 135 13.23 -3.97 -3.27
CA TRP A 135 11.94 -3.33 -3.15
C TRP A 135 11.63 -2.45 -4.36
N HIS A 136 10.40 -2.54 -4.86
CA HIS A 136 9.86 -1.72 -5.93
C HIS A 136 8.65 -0.94 -5.43
N GLU A 137 8.67 0.40 -5.54
CA GLU A 137 7.51 1.21 -5.19
C GLU A 137 6.41 1.03 -6.23
N LEU A 138 5.16 0.90 -5.79
CA LEU A 138 3.99 0.98 -6.68
C LEU A 138 3.67 2.45 -6.91
N ALA A 139 3.86 2.92 -8.15
CA ALA A 139 3.73 4.33 -8.50
C ALA A 139 2.25 4.76 -8.43
N GLY A 140 1.88 5.51 -7.40
CA GLY A 140 0.58 6.13 -7.26
C GLY A 140 0.43 7.40 -8.12
N SER A 141 -0.74 8.03 -8.06
CA SER A 141 -1.10 9.20 -8.85
C SER A 141 -0.16 10.40 -8.69
N GLU A 142 0.46 10.55 -7.52
CA GLU A 142 1.40 11.63 -7.23
C GLU A 142 2.87 11.26 -7.48
N TYR A 143 3.16 10.04 -7.94
CA TYR A 143 4.55 9.55 -8.07
C TYR A 143 5.46 10.50 -8.85
N ASN A 144 4.95 11.08 -9.95
CA ASN A 144 5.66 12.03 -10.82
C ASN A 144 5.32 13.50 -10.56
N ALA A 145 4.58 13.81 -9.49
CA ALA A 145 4.25 15.18 -9.16
C ALA A 145 5.51 15.95 -8.73
N ALA A 146 5.63 17.21 -9.15
CA ALA A 146 6.77 18.06 -8.78
C ALA A 146 6.90 18.32 -7.26
N THR A 147 5.82 18.08 -6.52
CA THR A 147 5.77 18.22 -5.06
C THR A 147 6.18 16.95 -4.31
N THR A 148 6.35 15.83 -5.00
CA THR A 148 6.78 14.56 -4.41
C THR A 148 8.31 14.52 -4.33
N ILE A 149 8.83 14.20 -3.14
CA ILE A 149 10.27 14.17 -2.89
C ILE A 149 10.71 12.71 -2.82
N LYS A 150 11.56 12.30 -3.76
CA LYS A 150 12.19 10.96 -3.75
C LYS A 150 13.42 10.96 -2.85
N ASN A 151 13.72 9.79 -2.26
CA ASN A 151 14.84 9.63 -1.33
C ASN A 151 14.82 10.65 -0.17
N TYR A 152 13.60 11.03 0.24
CA TYR A 152 13.43 11.84 1.45
C TYR A 152 13.86 11.02 2.65
N LYS A 153 14.72 11.61 3.50
CA LYS A 153 15.19 10.98 4.73
C LYS A 153 14.82 11.85 5.91
N ILE A 154 14.16 11.27 6.89
CA ILE A 154 13.89 11.87 8.20
C ILE A 154 14.67 11.14 9.29
N THR A 155 15.08 11.86 10.32
CA THR A 155 15.71 11.32 11.53
C THR A 155 14.95 11.84 12.74
N TYR A 156 14.42 10.94 13.55
CA TYR A 156 13.76 11.24 14.82
C TYR A 156 14.73 11.02 15.98
N TYR A 157 14.67 11.88 16.96
CA TYR A 157 15.56 11.87 18.12
C TYR A 157 14.79 11.52 19.39
N ARG A 158 15.33 10.58 20.16
CA ARG A 158 14.76 10.20 21.46
C ARG A 158 14.74 11.42 22.38
N PRO A 159 13.57 11.80 22.91
CA PRO A 159 13.51 12.93 23.86
C PRO A 159 14.16 12.56 25.21
N ALA A 160 14.60 13.57 25.94
CA ALA A 160 15.22 13.38 27.25
C ALA A 160 14.24 12.74 28.27
N LYS A 161 12.96 13.13 28.19
CA LYS A 161 11.85 12.47 28.87
C LYS A 161 10.96 11.86 27.81
N LEU A 162 10.62 10.60 27.95
CA LEU A 162 9.75 9.90 26.97
C LEU A 162 8.39 10.58 26.79
N THR A 163 7.99 11.40 27.78
CA THR A 163 6.77 12.20 27.73
C THR A 163 6.90 13.54 27.03
N ASP A 164 8.06 13.87 26.47
CA ASP A 164 8.26 15.11 25.68
C ASP A 164 7.92 14.87 24.21
N ASP A 165 7.71 15.96 23.44
CA ASP A 165 7.56 15.93 22.00
C ASP A 165 8.81 15.33 21.34
N VAL A 166 8.65 14.63 20.21
CA VAL A 166 9.77 13.99 19.52
C VAL A 166 10.30 14.90 18.42
N ARG A 167 11.53 15.39 18.57
CA ARG A 167 12.21 16.20 17.54
C ARG A 167 12.59 15.33 16.35
N TRP A 168 12.50 15.92 15.15
CA TRP A 168 13.02 15.35 13.91
C TRP A 168 13.81 16.36 13.10
N THR A 169 14.70 15.86 12.23
CA THR A 169 15.37 16.60 11.15
C THR A 169 15.26 15.81 9.85
N ASP A 170 15.40 16.49 8.70
CA ASP A 170 15.37 15.84 7.40
C ASP A 170 16.55 16.20 6.50
N ASN A 171 16.66 15.49 5.37
CA ASN A 171 17.69 15.77 4.36
C ASN A 171 17.37 16.96 3.45
N GLN A 172 16.28 17.68 3.71
CA GLN A 172 15.95 18.96 3.06
C GLN A 172 16.39 20.16 3.93
N GLY A 173 17.04 19.90 5.07
CA GLY A 173 17.47 20.92 6.01
C GLY A 173 16.36 21.48 6.90
N LYS A 174 15.24 20.76 7.03
CA LYS A 174 14.14 21.12 7.92
C LYS A 174 14.22 20.35 9.23
N GLU A 175 13.62 20.91 10.24
CA GLU A 175 13.38 20.27 11.52
C GLU A 175 11.98 20.57 12.04
N GLY A 176 11.51 19.79 12.99
CA GLY A 176 10.21 19.98 13.62
C GLY A 176 9.98 18.98 14.75
N LEU A 177 8.73 18.88 15.17
CA LEU A 177 8.31 18.06 16.29
C LEU A 177 7.13 17.16 15.87
N VAL A 178 7.15 15.92 16.35
CA VAL A 178 5.94 15.12 16.50
C VAL A 178 5.35 15.54 17.85
N LEU A 179 4.24 16.26 17.79
CA LEU A 179 3.62 16.87 18.97
C LEU A 179 2.77 15.84 19.69
N ARG A 180 2.93 15.75 21.00
CA ARG A 180 2.09 14.88 21.80
C ARG A 180 0.64 15.35 21.80
N ASN A 181 -0.23 14.40 21.50
CA ASN A 181 -1.67 14.58 21.60
C ASN A 181 -2.09 14.49 23.06
N GLN A 182 -2.97 15.37 23.50
CA GLN A 182 -3.43 15.38 24.90
C GLN A 182 -4.33 14.18 25.27
N PHE A 183 -4.84 13.44 24.28
CA PHE A 183 -5.66 12.25 24.49
C PHE A 183 -4.85 10.95 24.49
N HIS A 184 -3.58 11.02 24.09
CA HIS A 184 -2.66 9.89 23.98
C HIS A 184 -1.37 10.26 24.75
N GLU A 185 -1.25 9.81 25.99
CA GLU A 185 -0.18 10.25 26.90
C GLU A 185 1.02 9.29 26.96
N GLN A 186 0.96 8.15 26.24
CA GLN A 186 2.07 7.19 26.19
C GLN A 186 3.32 7.78 25.51
N ASP A 187 4.42 7.07 25.61
CA ASP A 187 5.68 7.45 24.96
C ASP A 187 5.55 7.38 23.43
N TYR A 188 5.86 8.49 22.75
CA TYR A 188 5.79 8.57 21.28
C TYR A 188 7.05 8.03 20.59
N PHE A 189 8.18 8.00 21.28
CA PHE A 189 9.37 7.41 20.70
C PHE A 189 9.29 5.88 20.78
N PRO A 190 9.44 5.13 19.66
CA PRO A 190 9.11 3.72 19.62
C PRO A 190 10.03 2.87 20.51
N SER A 191 9.43 1.96 21.27
CA SER A 191 10.12 1.06 22.20
C SER A 191 11.02 0.04 21.52
N TRP A 192 10.78 -0.30 20.25
CA TRP A 192 11.64 -1.19 19.47
C TRP A 192 13.01 -0.56 19.16
N ALA A 193 13.14 0.75 19.22
CA ALA A 193 14.39 1.44 18.93
C ALA A 193 15.39 1.26 20.09
N THR A 194 16.58 0.76 19.79
CA THR A 194 17.66 0.57 20.74
C THR A 194 18.65 1.74 20.78
N THR A 195 18.52 2.68 19.85
CA THR A 195 19.38 3.87 19.69
C THR A 195 18.65 5.14 20.07
N ASN A 196 19.40 6.25 20.24
CA ASN A 196 18.83 7.55 20.55
C ASN A 196 18.29 8.27 19.31
N GLU A 197 18.49 7.72 18.13
CA GLU A 197 17.93 8.21 16.89
C GLU A 197 17.51 7.06 16.00
N ILE A 198 16.47 7.29 15.21
CA ILE A 198 16.00 6.36 14.18
C ILE A 198 15.77 7.15 12.89
N SER A 199 16.04 6.53 11.76
CA SER A 199 15.85 7.18 10.46
C SER A 199 15.02 6.31 9.53
N PHE A 200 14.20 6.98 8.72
CA PHE A 200 13.45 6.37 7.62
C PHE A 200 13.77 7.07 6.31
N THR A 201 13.74 6.31 5.23
CA THR A 201 13.98 6.84 3.88
C THR A 201 12.94 6.30 2.93
N GLY A 202 12.38 7.16 2.06
CA GLY A 202 11.37 6.77 1.09
C GLY A 202 10.91 7.94 0.23
N THR A 203 9.71 7.81 -0.32
CA THR A 203 9.02 8.88 -1.06
C THR A 203 8.18 9.69 -0.08
N LEU A 204 8.33 11.01 -0.08
CA LEU A 204 7.49 11.94 0.69
C LEU A 204 6.44 12.55 -0.23
N LEU A 205 5.18 12.37 0.13
CA LEU A 205 4.03 13.00 -0.51
C LEU A 205 3.81 14.43 0.03
N LYS A 206 3.22 15.28 -0.80
CA LYS A 206 2.80 16.62 -0.37
C LYS A 206 1.79 16.53 0.78
N ASN A 207 1.81 17.51 1.67
CA ASN A 207 0.76 17.71 2.66
C ASN A 207 -0.53 18.16 1.96
N THR A 208 -1.65 17.51 2.25
CA THR A 208 -2.99 17.80 1.69
C THR A 208 -3.96 18.33 2.75
N LEU A 209 -3.47 18.63 3.96
CA LEU A 209 -4.27 19.26 4.99
C LEU A 209 -4.86 20.58 4.50
N THR A 210 -6.15 20.76 4.74
CA THR A 210 -6.88 21.97 4.36
C THR A 210 -7.43 22.62 5.63
N PRO A 211 -7.16 23.92 5.84
CA PRO A 211 -7.70 24.65 6.98
C PRO A 211 -9.20 24.86 6.84
N GLY A 212 -9.91 24.90 7.97
CA GLY A 212 -11.34 25.13 8.06
C GLY A 212 -11.80 25.06 9.52
N ASP A 213 -13.12 25.12 9.74
CA ASP A 213 -13.70 24.84 11.06
C ASP A 213 -13.37 23.39 11.47
N ILE A 214 -13.40 22.49 10.50
CA ILE A 214 -12.84 21.14 10.58
C ILE A 214 -11.64 21.09 9.65
N ILE A 215 -10.50 20.62 10.15
CA ILE A 215 -9.32 20.37 9.32
C ILE A 215 -9.56 19.07 8.57
N THR A 216 -9.38 19.10 7.24
CA THR A 216 -9.49 17.92 6.38
C THR A 216 -8.14 17.56 5.79
N ASN A 217 -7.89 16.30 5.50
CA ASN A 217 -6.75 15.82 4.71
C ASN A 217 -7.26 15.10 3.47
N LYS A 218 -7.12 15.75 2.30
CA LYS A 218 -7.74 15.29 1.06
C LYS A 218 -7.05 14.06 0.52
N PRO A 219 -7.82 13.10 -0.02
CA PRO A 219 -7.27 11.92 -0.66
C PRO A 219 -6.53 12.27 -1.96
N PHE A 220 -5.57 11.42 -2.31
CA PHE A 220 -5.02 11.34 -3.66
C PHE A 220 -5.91 10.49 -4.56
N ALA A 221 -5.71 10.59 -5.88
CA ALA A 221 -6.61 9.93 -6.82
C ALA A 221 -6.55 8.40 -6.75
N ALA A 222 -5.36 7.79 -6.63
CA ALA A 222 -5.17 6.33 -6.56
C ALA A 222 -3.75 5.93 -6.14
N GLY A 223 -3.55 4.67 -5.75
CA GLY A 223 -2.25 4.05 -5.54
C GLY A 223 -1.61 4.33 -4.19
N TYR A 224 -2.40 4.61 -3.17
CA TYR A 224 -1.96 4.80 -1.78
C TYR A 224 -2.87 4.02 -0.84
N ALA A 225 -2.31 3.42 0.20
CA ALA A 225 -3.07 2.80 1.28
C ALA A 225 -3.68 3.88 2.17
N ASP A 226 -4.74 3.55 2.90
CA ASP A 226 -5.43 4.45 3.85
C ASP A 226 -5.83 5.79 3.24
N ASN A 227 -6.34 5.71 2.03
CA ASN A 227 -6.65 6.85 1.19
C ASN A 227 -8.11 6.79 0.73
N GLY A 228 -8.92 7.77 1.12
CA GLY A 228 -10.35 7.87 0.81
C GLY A 228 -10.63 8.23 -0.66
N SER A 229 -9.95 7.58 -1.60
CA SER A 229 -10.15 7.76 -3.04
C SER A 229 -11.54 7.32 -3.49
N SER A 230 -11.94 7.73 -4.69
CA SER A 230 -13.24 7.35 -5.25
C SER A 230 -13.43 5.83 -5.36
N GLU A 231 -12.36 5.07 -5.63
CA GLU A 231 -12.41 3.60 -5.66
C GLU A 231 -12.67 3.01 -4.28
N TYR A 232 -12.00 3.53 -3.23
CA TYR A 232 -12.22 3.11 -1.85
C TYR A 232 -13.68 3.33 -1.45
N ILE A 233 -14.22 4.50 -1.75
CA ILE A 233 -15.62 4.87 -1.47
C ILE A 233 -16.58 3.91 -2.17
N ALA A 234 -16.38 3.66 -3.46
CA ALA A 234 -17.24 2.76 -4.24
C ALA A 234 -17.23 1.32 -3.70
N LEU A 235 -16.06 0.83 -3.25
CA LEU A 235 -15.94 -0.48 -2.61
C LEU A 235 -16.60 -0.50 -1.24
N GLN A 236 -16.46 0.55 -0.44
CA GLN A 236 -17.12 0.65 0.85
C GLN A 236 -18.65 0.67 0.71
N GLU A 237 -19.19 1.40 -0.26
CA GLU A 237 -20.63 1.44 -0.54
C GLU A 237 -21.17 0.08 -1.01
N SER A 238 -20.41 -0.64 -1.84
CA SER A 238 -20.86 -1.91 -2.43
C SER A 238 -20.65 -3.11 -1.52
N LEU A 239 -19.58 -3.11 -0.71
CA LEU A 239 -19.17 -4.27 0.11
C LEU A 239 -19.34 -4.04 1.62
N GLY A 240 -19.74 -2.83 2.04
CA GLY A 240 -19.80 -2.41 3.45
C GLY A 240 -18.42 -2.14 4.06
N ARG A 241 -17.35 -2.30 3.26
CA ARG A 241 -15.97 -2.08 3.67
C ARG A 241 -15.10 -1.72 2.49
N GLY A 242 -14.37 -0.60 2.59
CA GLY A 242 -13.43 -0.14 1.59
C GLY A 242 -12.05 -0.77 1.73
N TYR A 243 -11.34 -0.82 0.62
CA TYR A 243 -9.90 -1.05 0.54
C TYR A 243 -9.33 -0.29 -0.67
N ASN A 244 -8.06 0.10 -0.60
CA ASN A 244 -7.36 0.65 -1.75
C ASN A 244 -6.81 -0.48 -2.61
N THR A 245 -6.87 -0.32 -3.93
CA THR A 245 -6.46 -1.35 -4.89
C THR A 245 -5.11 -1.03 -5.51
N PHE A 246 -4.33 -2.07 -5.79
CA PHE A 246 -2.99 -1.96 -6.36
C PHE A 246 -2.82 -2.96 -7.49
N ASP A 247 -2.26 -2.47 -8.60
CA ASP A 247 -1.85 -3.23 -9.76
C ASP A 247 -0.31 -3.29 -9.76
N PHE A 248 0.26 -4.49 -9.76
CA PHE A 248 1.71 -4.68 -9.73
C PHE A 248 2.41 -4.19 -10.99
N ASP A 249 1.65 -3.97 -12.05
CA ASP A 249 2.13 -3.31 -13.26
C ASP A 249 2.56 -1.85 -13.04
N SER A 250 2.22 -1.25 -11.89
CA SER A 250 2.69 0.07 -11.47
C SER A 250 4.06 0.07 -10.79
N ALA A 251 4.69 -1.10 -10.61
CA ALA A 251 6.00 -1.22 -9.95
C ALA A 251 7.10 -0.49 -10.71
N VAL A 252 7.94 0.25 -9.97
CA VAL A 252 9.07 1.01 -10.52
C VAL A 252 10.36 0.74 -9.75
N ASP A 253 11.48 0.86 -10.45
CA ASP A 253 12.82 0.82 -9.84
C ASP A 253 13.20 2.16 -9.17
N ALA A 254 14.38 2.21 -8.56
CA ALA A 254 14.89 3.41 -7.88
C ALA A 254 15.07 4.63 -8.81
N ASN A 255 15.07 4.43 -10.14
CA ASN A 255 15.14 5.49 -11.15
C ASN A 255 13.75 5.86 -11.70
N GLY A 256 12.68 5.25 -11.19
CA GLY A 256 11.32 5.47 -11.66
C GLY A 256 10.97 4.75 -12.97
N LYS A 257 11.79 3.81 -13.40
CA LYS A 257 11.53 3.00 -14.59
C LYS A 257 10.64 1.82 -14.22
N LYS A 258 9.62 1.56 -15.03
CA LYS A 258 8.71 0.42 -14.87
C LYS A 258 9.49 -0.91 -14.76
N VAL A 259 9.11 -1.73 -13.80
CA VAL A 259 9.62 -3.09 -13.59
C VAL A 259 8.49 -4.08 -13.82
N ASN A 260 8.78 -5.15 -14.56
CA ASN A 260 7.82 -6.23 -14.75
C ASN A 260 8.12 -7.34 -13.74
N LEU A 261 7.32 -7.43 -12.70
CA LEU A 261 7.34 -8.51 -11.74
C LEU A 261 6.37 -9.61 -12.21
N ALA A 262 6.79 -10.86 -12.14
CA ALA A 262 5.91 -11.99 -12.44
C ALA A 262 4.95 -12.28 -11.28
N ALA A 263 5.42 -12.08 -10.06
CA ALA A 263 4.67 -12.26 -8.82
C ALA A 263 5.28 -11.40 -7.71
N VAL A 264 4.58 -11.29 -6.59
CA VAL A 264 4.97 -10.57 -5.37
C VAL A 264 4.87 -11.50 -4.17
N ASP A 265 5.94 -11.56 -3.37
CA ASP A 265 6.04 -12.39 -2.18
C ASP A 265 5.94 -11.55 -0.90
N PHE A 266 6.46 -10.32 -0.94
CA PHE A 266 6.45 -9.41 0.21
C PHE A 266 5.90 -8.04 -0.17
N VAL A 267 5.13 -7.46 0.75
CA VAL A 267 4.55 -6.12 0.61
C VAL A 267 5.00 -5.29 1.81
N LYS A 268 5.37 -4.04 1.54
CA LYS A 268 5.69 -3.03 2.55
C LYS A 268 4.77 -1.84 2.39
N VAL A 269 4.18 -1.40 3.49
CA VAL A 269 3.40 -0.16 3.56
C VAL A 269 4.07 0.77 4.57
N TYR A 270 4.21 2.05 4.23
CA TYR A 270 4.74 3.05 5.16
C TYR A 270 4.03 4.38 5.03
N THR A 271 3.96 5.14 6.13
CA THR A 271 3.33 6.48 6.16
C THR A 271 4.03 7.42 5.18
N GLY A 272 3.28 7.96 4.22
CA GLY A 272 3.81 8.74 3.09
C GLY A 272 3.88 10.24 3.31
N GLN A 273 3.25 10.79 4.37
CA GLN A 273 3.24 12.23 4.67
C GLN A 273 3.99 12.52 5.97
N ASN A 274 4.68 13.68 6.03
CA ASN A 274 5.28 14.21 7.26
C ASN A 274 4.48 15.45 7.72
N SER A 275 3.60 15.28 8.68
CA SER A 275 2.74 16.34 9.18
C SER A 275 2.32 16.07 10.63
N ASN A 276 2.16 17.14 11.40
CA ASN A 276 1.63 17.10 12.77
C ASN A 276 0.16 17.53 12.86
N GLY A 277 -0.58 17.43 11.76
CA GLY A 277 -2.00 17.78 11.72
C GLY A 277 -2.29 19.29 11.61
N ASN A 278 -1.28 20.16 11.58
CA ASN A 278 -1.45 21.60 11.44
C ASN A 278 -1.24 22.07 9.99
N PRO A 279 -2.28 22.53 9.27
CA PRO A 279 -2.17 22.99 7.90
C PRO A 279 -1.44 24.35 7.75
N PHE A 280 -1.29 25.10 8.81
CA PHE A 280 -0.69 26.44 8.78
C PHE A 280 0.82 26.43 9.04
N SER A 281 1.24 25.54 9.94
CA SER A 281 2.67 25.41 10.28
C SER A 281 2.91 24.03 10.87
N PRO A 282 3.69 23.16 10.21
CA PRO A 282 3.98 21.83 10.73
C PRO A 282 4.75 21.85 12.05
N ASP A 283 5.45 22.96 12.35
CA ASP A 283 6.27 23.11 13.56
C ASP A 283 5.55 23.91 14.66
N ASN A 284 4.33 24.32 14.39
CA ASN A 284 3.58 25.14 15.35
C ASN A 284 2.99 24.27 16.46
N ASN A 285 3.42 24.55 17.69
CA ASN A 285 2.92 23.91 18.90
C ASN A 285 1.59 24.57 19.34
N ASN A 286 0.56 24.53 18.49
CA ASN A 286 -0.76 25.02 18.83
C ASN A 286 -1.71 23.88 19.27
N GLU A 287 -2.85 24.27 19.87
CA GLU A 287 -3.82 23.30 20.37
C GLU A 287 -4.36 22.38 19.27
N ARG A 288 -4.62 22.89 18.05
CA ARG A 288 -5.15 22.07 16.94
C ARG A 288 -4.21 20.92 16.56
N SER A 289 -2.91 21.17 16.47
CA SER A 289 -1.93 20.10 16.21
C SER A 289 -1.92 19.05 17.31
N ARG A 290 -2.10 19.49 18.56
CA ARG A 290 -2.15 18.58 19.71
C ARG A 290 -3.47 17.83 19.83
N TYR A 291 -4.54 18.25 19.16
CA TYR A 291 -5.81 17.50 19.11
C TYR A 291 -5.81 16.48 17.96
N LEU A 292 -5.29 16.85 16.79
CA LEU A 292 -5.29 15.97 15.64
C LEU A 292 -4.14 14.93 15.68
N GLY A 293 -2.98 15.35 16.19
CA GLY A 293 -1.77 14.54 16.15
C GLY A 293 -1.10 14.54 14.79
N GLU A 294 -0.11 13.70 14.64
CA GLU A 294 0.59 13.48 13.37
C GLU A 294 -0.30 12.74 12.37
N ILE A 295 0.00 12.88 11.09
CA ILE A 295 -0.54 12.02 10.03
C ILE A 295 0.15 10.67 10.12
N SER A 296 -0.66 9.62 10.27
CA SER A 296 -0.23 8.25 10.53
C SER A 296 -1.08 7.29 9.70
N THR A 297 -0.49 6.58 8.77
CA THR A 297 -1.21 5.57 8.00
C THR A 297 -1.68 4.45 8.92
N GLU A 298 -2.99 4.18 8.91
CA GLU A 298 -3.59 3.04 9.57
C GLU A 298 -3.69 1.86 8.61
N PHE A 299 -3.15 0.73 9.05
CA PHE A 299 -3.13 -0.50 8.28
C PHE A 299 -4.08 -1.53 8.87
N GLY A 300 -5.12 -1.89 8.12
CA GLY A 300 -6.20 -2.81 8.55
C GLY A 300 -6.03 -4.24 8.04
N GLY A 301 -4.98 -4.56 7.30
CA GLY A 301 -4.76 -5.84 6.65
C GLY A 301 -4.73 -5.72 5.12
N ALA A 302 -4.52 -6.85 4.45
CA ALA A 302 -4.47 -6.90 2.99
C ALA A 302 -5.08 -8.20 2.46
N VAL A 303 -5.39 -8.20 1.16
CA VAL A 303 -6.08 -9.29 0.49
C VAL A 303 -5.57 -9.47 -0.94
N ASP A 304 -5.31 -10.74 -1.34
CA ASP A 304 -5.16 -11.12 -2.75
C ASP A 304 -6.53 -11.07 -3.43
N LEU A 305 -6.69 -10.12 -4.34
CA LEU A 305 -7.96 -9.87 -5.03
C LEU A 305 -8.32 -10.97 -6.03
N LYS A 306 -7.34 -11.77 -6.49
CA LYS A 306 -7.59 -12.89 -7.41
C LYS A 306 -8.20 -14.09 -6.69
N LEU A 307 -7.98 -14.20 -5.37
CA LEU A 307 -8.54 -15.26 -4.53
C LEU A 307 -9.85 -14.87 -3.82
N LEU A 308 -10.20 -13.58 -3.80
CA LEU A 308 -11.51 -13.17 -3.31
C LEU A 308 -12.60 -13.73 -4.23
N LYS A 309 -13.40 -14.65 -3.70
CA LYS A 309 -14.62 -15.12 -4.39
C LYS A 309 -15.57 -13.93 -4.53
N LYS A 310 -15.88 -13.60 -5.78
CA LYS A 310 -16.92 -12.63 -6.12
C LYS A 310 -18.29 -13.14 -5.70
#